data_6bba850f58e7a8a9d839ad5277760222
#
_entry.id   6bba850f58e7a8a9d839ad5277760222
#
_cell.length_a   1.000
_cell.length_b   1.000
_cell.length_c   1.000
_cell.angle_alpha   90.00
_cell.angle_beta   90.00
_cell.angle_gamma   90.00
#
_symmetry.space_group_name_H-M   'P 1'
#
loop_
_entity.id
_entity.type
_entity.pdbx_description
1 polymer ?
#
loop_
_entity_poly.entity_id
_entity_poly.type
_entity_poly.pdbx_seq_one_letter_code
_entity_poly.pdbx_strand_id
1 'polypeptide(L)'
;MSYQVSRDAPKSAFIPSPVFVGILAVTAVAGWMTWTGYGNVRVDVFLLIVSGWVLSLCLHEYAHAIVAYFAGDRGVADRGYLRLNPLKYTHPVLSIVLPLVAVVLGGIGLPGGAVWVDHAHIRSKVKESLISAAGPATNVVFALVLAVPFAFGAGSDVVLYSDGGDGFIVGGSHGDFWVALAALAFLQVTASLLNLLPVPGLDGGNIVQPWLSEPYQRAYNLFAPYGFILLFVLLWQSKINVWFFTLVSWLSGLIGVPDSMGEIGLAYMRFWQSL
;
A
#
# COMPACT_ATOMS: atom_id res chain seq x y z
N MET A 1 -13.68 35.33 9.00
CA MET A 1 -12.25 35.19 8.71
C MET A 1 -12.12 34.94 7.21
N SER A 2 -11.61 35.93 6.46
CA SER A 2 -11.36 35.83 5.02
C SER A 2 -10.15 34.92 4.83
N TYR A 3 -10.37 33.69 4.41
CA TYR A 3 -9.29 32.84 3.90
C TYR A 3 -8.70 33.51 2.67
N GLN A 4 -7.49 34.00 2.78
CA GLN A 4 -6.71 34.40 1.62
C GLN A 4 -6.53 33.18 0.74
N VAL A 5 -6.98 33.29 -0.51
CA VAL A 5 -6.69 32.30 -1.57
C VAL A 5 -5.17 32.10 -1.59
N SER A 6 -4.74 30.94 -1.20
CA SER A 6 -3.34 30.57 -1.04
C SER A 6 -2.60 30.75 -2.36
N ARG A 7 -1.51 31.51 -2.31
CA ARG A 7 -0.48 31.56 -3.36
C ARG A 7 0.03 30.15 -3.64
N ASP A 8 0.56 29.91 -4.83
CA ASP A 8 1.19 28.61 -5.12
C ASP A 8 2.18 28.21 -4.02
N ALA A 9 2.14 26.93 -3.67
CA ALA A 9 3.00 26.40 -2.60
C ALA A 9 4.48 26.63 -2.92
N PRO A 10 5.31 26.99 -1.95
CA PRO A 10 6.74 27.14 -2.16
C PRO A 10 7.34 25.80 -2.60
N LYS A 11 8.39 25.83 -3.42
CA LYS A 11 9.09 24.62 -3.90
C LYS A 11 9.53 23.69 -2.75
N SER A 12 9.83 24.25 -1.59
CA SER A 12 10.18 23.48 -0.39
C SER A 12 9.06 22.56 0.13
N ALA A 13 7.80 22.86 -0.21
CA ALA A 13 6.66 22.00 0.17
C ALA A 13 6.68 20.63 -0.54
N PHE A 14 7.41 20.52 -1.65
CA PHE A 14 7.53 19.30 -2.46
C PHE A 14 8.83 18.51 -2.17
N ILE A 15 9.67 18.99 -1.26
CA ILE A 15 10.90 18.29 -0.88
C ILE A 15 10.55 17.13 0.05
N PRO A 16 10.95 15.89 -0.27
CA PRO A 16 10.72 14.74 0.60
C PRO A 16 11.23 14.98 2.03
N SER A 17 10.49 14.50 3.01
CA SER A 17 10.88 14.65 4.41
C SER A 17 12.09 13.77 4.75
N PRO A 18 12.89 14.13 5.76
CA PRO A 18 13.97 13.27 6.26
C PRO A 18 13.48 11.88 6.68
N VAL A 19 12.25 11.79 7.20
CA VAL A 19 11.62 10.51 7.57
C VAL A 19 11.44 9.61 6.34
N PHE A 20 10.93 10.15 5.24
CA PHE A 20 10.79 9.39 3.99
C PHE A 20 12.15 8.95 3.44
N VAL A 21 13.15 9.84 3.46
CA VAL A 21 14.53 9.50 3.04
C VAL A 21 15.11 8.39 3.92
N GLY A 22 14.84 8.43 5.22
CA GLY A 22 15.24 7.35 6.14
C GLY A 22 14.57 6.02 5.81
N ILE A 23 13.25 6.01 5.52
CA ILE A 23 12.53 4.79 5.09
C ILE A 23 13.11 4.26 3.79
N LEU A 24 13.35 5.12 2.81
CA LEU A 24 13.97 4.75 1.54
C LEU A 24 15.37 4.14 1.74
N ALA A 25 16.18 4.72 2.62
CA ALA A 25 17.51 4.20 2.96
C ALA A 25 17.42 2.81 3.61
N VAL A 26 16.49 2.61 4.56
CA VAL A 26 16.24 1.30 5.18
C VAL A 26 15.84 0.27 4.12
N THR A 27 14.91 0.63 3.20
CA THR A 27 14.48 -0.26 2.12
C THR A 27 15.65 -0.64 1.20
N ALA A 28 16.48 0.33 0.83
CA ALA A 28 17.64 0.08 -0.03
C ALA A 28 18.70 -0.79 0.65
N VAL A 29 18.99 -0.54 1.92
CA VAL A 29 19.95 -1.34 2.71
C VAL A 29 19.42 -2.76 2.91
N ALA A 30 18.15 -2.92 3.30
CA ALA A 30 17.53 -4.24 3.45
C ALA A 30 17.52 -5.01 2.12
N GLY A 31 17.24 -4.34 1.01
CA GLY A 31 17.31 -4.94 -0.33
C GLY A 31 18.73 -5.39 -0.68
N TRP A 32 19.75 -4.58 -0.38
CA TRP A 32 21.14 -4.96 -0.57
C TRP A 32 21.55 -6.15 0.31
N MET A 33 21.16 -6.16 1.60
CA MET A 33 21.46 -7.26 2.52
C MET A 33 20.80 -8.56 2.04
N THR A 34 19.52 -8.51 1.67
CA THR A 34 18.79 -9.67 1.12
C THR A 34 19.40 -10.16 -0.20
N TRP A 35 19.86 -9.25 -1.07
CA TRP A 35 20.52 -9.58 -2.33
C TRP A 35 21.87 -10.28 -2.12
N THR A 36 22.66 -9.82 -1.16
CA THR A 36 24.00 -10.34 -0.90
C THR A 36 24.03 -11.51 0.08
N GLY A 37 22.91 -11.79 0.78
CA GLY A 37 22.85 -12.76 1.87
C GLY A 37 23.64 -12.33 3.11
N TYR A 38 23.86 -11.01 3.27
CA TYR A 38 24.60 -10.47 4.42
C TYR A 38 23.65 -10.31 5.62
N GLY A 39 24.01 -10.93 6.75
CA GLY A 39 23.25 -10.81 7.99
C GLY A 39 22.28 -11.96 8.23
N ASN A 40 21.12 -11.68 8.81
CA ASN A 40 20.06 -12.66 9.02
C ASN A 40 18.98 -12.49 7.95
N VAL A 41 18.97 -13.39 7.00
CA VAL A 41 18.13 -13.31 5.80
C VAL A 41 16.65 -13.11 6.12
N ARG A 42 16.08 -13.78 7.11
CA ARG A 42 14.67 -13.61 7.47
C ARG A 42 14.37 -12.20 8.01
N VAL A 43 15.28 -11.67 8.83
CA VAL A 43 15.19 -10.29 9.34
C VAL A 43 15.33 -9.29 8.19
N ASP A 44 16.22 -9.56 7.24
CA ASP A 44 16.45 -8.69 6.09
C ASP A 44 15.24 -8.69 5.14
N VAL A 45 14.65 -9.86 4.88
CA VAL A 45 13.38 -10.00 4.14
C VAL A 45 12.25 -9.25 4.85
N PHE A 46 12.13 -9.40 6.16
CA PHE A 46 11.15 -8.67 6.97
C PHE A 46 11.34 -7.14 6.83
N LEU A 47 12.56 -6.66 6.99
CA LEU A 47 12.87 -5.23 6.87
C LEU A 47 12.57 -4.71 5.46
N LEU A 48 12.91 -5.47 4.42
CA LEU A 48 12.65 -5.11 3.03
C LEU A 48 11.13 -5.00 2.76
N ILE A 49 10.36 -6.01 3.16
CA ILE A 49 8.91 -6.03 2.94
C ILE A 49 8.23 -4.91 3.74
N VAL A 50 8.55 -4.78 5.02
CA VAL A 50 7.92 -3.78 5.89
C VAL A 50 8.25 -2.35 5.48
N SER A 51 9.54 -2.06 5.24
CA SER A 51 9.94 -0.70 4.83
C SER A 51 9.45 -0.37 3.42
N GLY A 52 9.47 -1.33 2.50
CA GLY A 52 8.89 -1.18 1.16
C GLY A 52 7.38 -0.96 1.19
N TRP A 53 6.66 -1.63 2.09
CA TRP A 53 5.25 -1.40 2.33
C TRP A 53 4.98 0.02 2.85
N VAL A 54 5.73 0.49 3.85
CA VAL A 54 5.58 1.87 4.37
C VAL A 54 5.94 2.90 3.30
N LEU A 55 6.94 2.62 2.47
CA LEU A 55 7.30 3.47 1.34
C LEU A 55 6.13 3.59 0.34
N SER A 56 5.50 2.48 -0.01
CA SER A 56 4.34 2.48 -0.92
C SER A 56 3.14 3.22 -0.32
N LEU A 57 2.93 3.12 0.98
CA LEU A 57 1.90 3.87 1.69
C LEU A 57 2.16 5.38 1.60
N CYS A 58 3.41 5.81 1.77
CA CYS A 58 3.77 7.22 1.59
C CYS A 58 3.50 7.72 0.17
N LEU A 59 3.77 6.90 -0.85
CA LEU A 59 3.50 7.23 -2.25
C LEU A 59 2.01 7.28 -2.55
N HIS A 60 1.23 6.36 -1.99
CA HIS A 60 -0.23 6.32 -2.10
C HIS A 60 -0.86 7.61 -1.56
N GLU A 61 -0.53 8.00 -0.33
CA GLU A 61 -1.03 9.22 0.30
C GLU A 61 -0.56 10.49 -0.41
N TYR A 62 0.69 10.49 -0.88
CA TYR A 62 1.20 11.58 -1.69
C TYR A 62 0.42 11.75 -2.99
N ALA A 63 0.00 10.66 -3.62
CA ALA A 63 -0.79 10.70 -4.84
C ALA A 63 -2.16 11.36 -4.62
N HIS A 64 -2.85 11.04 -3.52
CA HIS A 64 -4.06 11.77 -3.13
C HIS A 64 -3.79 13.26 -2.93
N ALA A 65 -2.73 13.59 -2.17
CA ALA A 65 -2.39 14.98 -1.85
C ALA A 65 -2.02 15.80 -3.09
N ILE A 66 -1.22 15.25 -4.01
CA ILE A 66 -0.79 15.98 -5.20
C ILE A 66 -1.95 16.22 -6.17
N VAL A 67 -2.84 15.24 -6.34
CA VAL A 67 -4.04 15.39 -7.18
C VAL A 67 -5.01 16.38 -6.53
N ALA A 68 -5.20 16.35 -5.20
CA ALA A 68 -6.00 17.32 -4.47
C ALA A 68 -5.45 18.74 -4.62
N TYR A 69 -4.13 18.91 -4.55
CA TYR A 69 -3.45 20.19 -4.76
C TYR A 69 -3.78 20.78 -6.13
N PHE A 70 -3.66 20.00 -7.20
CA PHE A 70 -3.99 20.44 -8.56
C PHE A 70 -5.50 20.53 -8.81
N ALA A 71 -6.31 19.81 -8.04
CA ALA A 71 -7.76 19.91 -8.11
C ALA A 71 -8.31 21.22 -7.50
N GLY A 72 -7.56 21.84 -6.56
CA GLY A 72 -7.92 23.13 -5.96
C GLY A 72 -7.66 23.25 -4.46
N ASP A 73 -7.45 22.14 -3.73
CA ASP A 73 -7.09 22.18 -2.31
C ASP A 73 -5.59 22.48 -2.11
N ARG A 74 -5.26 23.77 -2.12
CA ARG A 74 -3.89 24.21 -1.85
C ARG A 74 -3.44 23.97 -0.41
N GLY A 75 -4.37 23.81 0.53
CA GLY A 75 -4.11 23.57 1.95
C GLY A 75 -3.38 22.26 2.25
N VAL A 76 -3.39 21.26 1.34
CA VAL A 76 -2.60 20.02 1.48
C VAL A 76 -1.10 20.30 1.57
N ALA A 77 -0.63 21.39 0.92
CA ALA A 77 0.77 21.81 1.01
C ALA A 77 1.11 22.38 2.39
N ASP A 78 0.22 23.21 2.95
CA ASP A 78 0.41 23.82 4.27
C ASP A 78 0.38 22.76 5.38
N ARG A 79 -0.44 21.72 5.20
CA ARG A 79 -0.49 20.56 6.09
C ARG A 79 0.75 19.65 5.97
N GLY A 80 1.58 19.86 4.96
CA GLY A 80 2.83 19.13 4.73
C GLY A 80 2.66 17.75 4.12
N TYR A 81 1.49 17.44 3.54
CA TYR A 81 1.21 16.15 2.90
C TYR A 81 2.04 15.92 1.62
N LEU A 82 2.47 16.99 0.94
CA LEU A 82 3.34 16.92 -0.24
C LEU A 82 4.81 16.58 0.07
N ARG A 83 5.15 16.33 1.34
CA ARG A 83 6.52 15.99 1.78
C ARG A 83 6.75 14.50 1.99
N LEU A 84 5.81 13.63 1.59
CA LEU A 84 5.91 12.19 1.79
C LEU A 84 6.15 11.81 3.28
N ASN A 85 5.60 12.58 4.22
CA ASN A 85 5.86 12.37 5.64
C ASN A 85 4.72 11.60 6.30
N PRO A 86 4.91 10.30 6.60
CA PRO A 86 3.86 9.48 7.18
C PRO A 86 3.39 9.98 8.56
N LEU A 87 4.24 10.71 9.29
CA LEU A 87 3.88 11.27 10.59
C LEU A 87 2.93 12.48 10.50
N LYS A 88 2.67 12.98 9.28
CA LYS A 88 1.72 14.08 9.04
C LYS A 88 0.30 13.61 8.69
N TYR A 89 0.09 12.32 8.45
CA TYR A 89 -1.25 11.80 8.14
C TYR A 89 -2.20 12.01 9.32
N THR A 90 -3.50 12.11 9.02
CA THR A 90 -4.53 12.54 9.99
C THR A 90 -4.56 11.68 11.26
N HIS A 91 -4.36 10.37 11.11
CA HIS A 91 -4.32 9.40 12.20
C HIS A 91 -3.14 8.44 12.03
N PRO A 92 -1.90 8.80 12.37
CA PRO A 92 -0.72 7.97 12.11
C PRO A 92 -0.84 6.53 12.62
N VAL A 93 -1.50 6.32 13.75
CA VAL A 93 -1.72 4.97 14.31
C VAL A 93 -2.61 4.14 13.40
N LEU A 94 -3.75 4.67 12.96
CA LEU A 94 -4.67 3.96 12.07
C LEU A 94 -4.13 3.88 10.64
N SER A 95 -3.36 4.89 10.23
CA SER A 95 -2.83 5.00 8.88
C SER A 95 -1.58 4.17 8.61
N ILE A 96 -0.79 3.88 9.66
CA ILE A 96 0.50 3.20 9.52
C ILE A 96 0.56 1.96 10.41
N VAL A 97 0.29 2.12 11.71
CA VAL A 97 0.50 1.03 12.68
C VAL A 97 -0.45 -0.12 12.42
N LEU A 98 -1.74 0.17 12.19
CA LEU A 98 -2.73 -0.88 11.96
C LEU A 98 -2.50 -1.66 10.65
N PRO A 99 -2.26 -1.02 9.48
CA PRO A 99 -1.88 -1.73 8.26
C PRO A 99 -0.57 -2.51 8.41
N LEU A 100 0.41 -1.94 9.10
CA LEU A 100 1.67 -2.62 9.36
C LEU A 100 1.47 -3.88 10.21
N VAL A 101 0.68 -3.81 11.28
CA VAL A 101 0.32 -4.96 12.11
C VAL A 101 -0.41 -6.02 11.27
N ALA A 102 -1.31 -5.60 10.37
CA ALA A 102 -2.01 -6.54 9.50
C ALA A 102 -1.07 -7.23 8.50
N VAL A 103 -0.09 -6.52 7.93
CA VAL A 103 0.94 -7.12 7.07
C VAL A 103 1.78 -8.12 7.87
N VAL A 104 2.25 -7.72 9.05
CA VAL A 104 3.11 -8.53 9.91
C VAL A 104 2.41 -9.80 10.42
N LEU A 105 1.17 -9.67 10.90
CA LEU A 105 0.43 -10.79 11.47
C LEU A 105 -0.32 -11.63 10.44
N GLY A 106 -0.88 -11.00 9.44
CA GLY A 106 -1.78 -11.63 8.47
C GLY A 106 -1.27 -11.68 7.04
N GLY A 107 -0.23 -10.92 6.69
CA GLY A 107 0.22 -10.78 5.30
C GLY A 107 -0.81 -10.05 4.42
N ILE A 108 -1.71 -9.27 5.02
CA ILE A 108 -2.77 -8.54 4.31
C ILE A 108 -2.38 -7.09 4.20
N GLY A 109 -2.25 -6.60 2.97
CA GLY A 109 -2.01 -5.19 2.68
C GLY A 109 -3.27 -4.35 2.92
N LEU A 110 -3.60 -4.08 4.18
CA LEU A 110 -4.77 -3.29 4.52
C LEU A 110 -4.63 -1.83 4.05
N PRO A 111 -5.76 -1.20 3.66
CA PRO A 111 -5.79 0.24 3.44
C PRO A 111 -5.30 0.98 4.68
N GLY A 112 -4.48 1.98 4.48
CA GLY A 112 -3.98 2.83 5.55
C GLY A 112 -3.65 4.19 4.98
N GLY A 113 -3.59 5.18 5.86
CA GLY A 113 -3.42 6.56 5.44
C GLY A 113 -4.74 7.30 5.45
N ALA A 114 -4.67 8.60 5.71
CA ALA A 114 -5.76 9.52 5.46
C ALA A 114 -5.18 10.91 5.30
N VAL A 115 -5.08 11.35 4.07
CA VAL A 115 -4.88 12.75 3.73
C VAL A 115 -6.25 13.43 3.84
N TRP A 116 -6.34 14.42 4.72
CA TRP A 116 -7.55 15.23 4.79
C TRP A 116 -7.60 16.20 3.61
N VAL A 117 -8.63 16.09 2.80
CA VAL A 117 -8.88 16.94 1.63
C VAL A 117 -10.03 17.90 1.92
N ASP A 118 -9.85 19.17 1.61
CA ASP A 118 -10.90 20.17 1.72
C ASP A 118 -11.77 20.20 0.45
N HIS A 119 -12.85 19.44 0.51
CA HIS A 119 -13.82 19.30 -0.58
C HIS A 119 -14.53 20.61 -0.95
N ALA A 120 -14.56 21.61 -0.05
CA ALA A 120 -15.19 22.91 -0.32
C ALA A 120 -14.51 23.66 -1.49
N HIS A 121 -13.26 23.38 -1.75
CA HIS A 121 -12.47 23.97 -2.84
C HIS A 121 -12.53 23.16 -4.13
N ILE A 122 -13.14 21.95 -4.11
CA ILE A 122 -13.21 21.05 -5.26
C ILE A 122 -14.62 21.05 -5.82
N ARG A 123 -14.84 21.77 -6.94
CA ARG A 123 -16.17 21.98 -7.54
C ARG A 123 -16.55 20.94 -8.60
N SER A 124 -15.82 19.85 -8.72
CA SER A 124 -16.01 18.86 -9.78
C SER A 124 -16.04 17.45 -9.23
N LYS A 125 -17.15 16.74 -9.46
CA LYS A 125 -17.30 15.32 -9.11
C LYS A 125 -16.18 14.45 -9.71
N VAL A 126 -15.78 14.75 -10.94
CA VAL A 126 -14.66 14.04 -11.61
C VAL A 126 -13.37 14.26 -10.86
N LYS A 127 -13.06 15.50 -10.44
CA LYS A 127 -11.85 15.79 -9.66
C LYS A 127 -11.86 15.07 -8.31
N GLU A 128 -12.99 15.02 -7.62
CA GLU A 128 -13.13 14.27 -6.37
C GLU A 128 -12.86 12.77 -6.57
N SER A 129 -13.47 12.18 -7.60
CA SER A 129 -13.20 10.78 -7.95
C SER A 129 -11.73 10.54 -8.34
N LEU A 130 -11.08 11.47 -9.06
CA LEU A 130 -9.67 11.37 -9.44
C LEU A 130 -8.73 11.45 -8.22
N ILE A 131 -9.04 12.31 -7.25
CA ILE A 131 -8.29 12.39 -6.00
C ILE A 131 -8.33 11.02 -5.32
N SER A 132 -9.52 10.46 -5.17
CA SER A 132 -9.69 9.17 -4.50
C SER A 132 -9.09 7.99 -5.30
N ALA A 133 -9.07 8.06 -6.64
CA ALA A 133 -8.47 7.03 -7.47
C ALA A 133 -6.93 7.08 -7.50
N ALA A 134 -6.31 8.20 -7.15
CA ALA A 134 -4.87 8.42 -7.28
C ALA A 134 -4.03 7.47 -6.41
N GLY A 135 -4.46 7.21 -5.19
CA GLY A 135 -3.80 6.28 -4.28
C GLY A 135 -3.77 4.84 -4.83
N PRO A 136 -4.94 4.23 -5.08
CA PRO A 136 -4.99 2.89 -5.67
C PRO A 136 -4.26 2.78 -7.01
N ALA A 137 -4.34 3.81 -7.86
CA ALA A 137 -3.58 3.84 -9.11
C ALA A 137 -2.06 3.80 -8.87
N THR A 138 -1.58 4.47 -7.83
CA THR A 138 -0.16 4.42 -7.44
C THR A 138 0.25 3.02 -7.00
N ASN A 139 -0.59 2.31 -6.23
CA ASN A 139 -0.32 0.93 -5.86
C ASN A 139 -0.27 0.01 -7.09
N VAL A 140 -1.18 0.19 -8.06
CA VAL A 140 -1.13 -0.55 -9.34
C VAL A 140 0.18 -0.30 -10.07
N VAL A 141 0.59 0.98 -10.22
CA VAL A 141 1.87 1.32 -10.87
C VAL A 141 3.04 0.69 -10.12
N PHE A 142 3.01 0.72 -8.79
CA PHE A 142 4.09 0.13 -7.99
C PHE A 142 4.13 -1.40 -8.12
N ALA A 143 2.97 -2.08 -8.14
CA ALA A 143 2.90 -3.51 -8.44
C ALA A 143 3.52 -3.84 -9.80
N LEU A 144 3.18 -3.07 -10.83
CA LEU A 144 3.73 -3.25 -12.18
C LEU A 144 5.25 -3.04 -12.21
N VAL A 145 5.77 -2.01 -11.53
CA VAL A 145 7.22 -1.77 -11.44
C VAL A 145 7.93 -2.92 -10.75
N LEU A 146 7.38 -3.44 -9.65
CA LEU A 146 7.93 -4.59 -8.94
C LEU A 146 7.85 -5.88 -9.77
N ALA A 147 6.87 -6.00 -10.67
CA ALA A 147 6.69 -7.16 -11.54
C ALA A 147 7.67 -7.19 -12.73
N VAL A 148 8.23 -6.04 -13.13
CA VAL A 148 9.13 -5.94 -14.31
C VAL A 148 10.23 -7.00 -14.30
N PRO A 149 11.02 -7.23 -13.24
CA PRO A 149 12.09 -8.24 -13.26
C PRO A 149 11.57 -9.65 -13.57
N PHE A 150 10.40 -10.03 -13.03
CA PHE A 150 9.81 -11.35 -13.22
C PHE A 150 9.41 -11.58 -14.70
N ALA A 151 8.93 -10.54 -15.39
CA ALA A 151 8.64 -10.61 -16.81
C ALA A 151 9.89 -10.90 -17.66
N PHE A 152 11.09 -10.63 -17.14
CA PHE A 152 12.38 -10.97 -17.76
C PHE A 152 13.02 -12.24 -17.17
N GLY A 153 12.25 -13.05 -16.46
CA GLY A 153 12.71 -14.35 -15.93
C GLY A 153 13.46 -14.29 -14.61
N ALA A 154 13.46 -13.14 -13.89
CA ALA A 154 14.02 -13.07 -12.54
C ALA A 154 13.32 -14.08 -11.61
N GLY A 155 14.10 -14.74 -10.75
CA GLY A 155 13.58 -15.72 -9.81
C GLY A 155 13.11 -17.04 -10.45
N SER A 156 13.35 -17.29 -11.74
CA SER A 156 12.97 -18.54 -12.39
C SER A 156 13.73 -19.77 -11.86
N ASP A 157 14.86 -19.56 -11.18
CA ASP A 157 15.68 -20.56 -10.52
C ASP A 157 15.40 -20.69 -9.02
N VAL A 158 14.40 -19.96 -8.51
CA VAL A 158 14.00 -20.07 -7.11
C VAL A 158 13.40 -21.45 -6.84
N VAL A 159 13.96 -22.14 -5.89
CA VAL A 159 13.56 -23.49 -5.48
C VAL A 159 13.29 -23.49 -3.99
N LEU A 160 12.25 -24.19 -3.58
CA LEU A 160 11.94 -24.41 -2.18
C LEU A 160 12.40 -25.80 -1.75
N TYR A 161 13.16 -25.85 -0.69
CA TYR A 161 13.59 -27.08 -0.06
C TYR A 161 12.89 -27.19 1.31
N SER A 162 12.39 -28.39 1.65
CA SER A 162 12.00 -28.68 3.03
C SER A 162 13.25 -28.65 3.91
N ASP A 163 13.16 -28.05 5.09
CA ASP A 163 14.24 -28.08 6.09
C ASP A 163 14.27 -29.37 6.91
N GLY A 164 13.40 -30.33 6.57
CA GLY A 164 13.24 -31.60 7.28
C GLY A 164 12.21 -31.56 8.41
N GLY A 165 11.55 -30.41 8.62
CA GLY A 165 10.43 -30.18 9.52
C GLY A 165 9.28 -29.52 8.80
N ASP A 166 8.59 -28.61 9.46
CA ASP A 166 7.49 -27.82 8.89
C ASP A 166 7.98 -26.54 8.17
N GLY A 167 9.30 -26.34 8.07
CA GLY A 167 9.93 -25.18 7.46
C GLY A 167 10.38 -25.40 6.04
N PHE A 168 10.77 -24.31 5.39
CA PHE A 168 11.37 -24.32 4.08
C PHE A 168 12.57 -23.37 3.97
N ILE A 169 13.47 -23.71 3.07
CA ILE A 169 14.65 -22.92 2.71
C ILE A 169 14.43 -22.44 1.28
N VAL A 170 14.63 -21.16 1.07
CA VAL A 170 14.58 -20.55 -0.27
C VAL A 170 15.96 -20.70 -0.90
N GLY A 171 16.04 -21.39 -2.02
CA GLY A 171 17.25 -21.53 -2.81
C GLY A 171 17.16 -20.80 -4.13
N GLY A 172 18.26 -20.83 -4.90
CA GLY A 172 18.38 -20.12 -6.17
C GLY A 172 19.18 -18.83 -6.05
N SER A 173 19.46 -18.22 -7.19
CA SER A 173 20.24 -16.99 -7.30
C SER A 173 19.46 -15.82 -6.72
N HIS A 174 19.86 -15.31 -5.56
CA HIS A 174 19.15 -14.25 -4.85
C HIS A 174 17.68 -14.59 -4.51
N GLY A 175 17.37 -15.87 -4.24
CA GLY A 175 16.01 -16.36 -4.04
C GLY A 175 15.24 -15.58 -2.97
N ASP A 176 15.90 -15.27 -1.84
CA ASP A 176 15.32 -14.50 -0.74
C ASP A 176 14.89 -13.08 -1.16
N PHE A 177 15.69 -12.45 -2.03
CA PHE A 177 15.34 -11.13 -2.59
C PHE A 177 14.12 -11.22 -3.51
N TRP A 178 14.06 -12.26 -4.36
CA TRP A 178 12.95 -12.41 -5.30
C TRP A 178 11.63 -12.74 -4.60
N VAL A 179 11.64 -13.57 -3.56
CA VAL A 179 10.42 -13.85 -2.78
C VAL A 179 9.96 -12.62 -2.00
N ALA A 180 10.89 -11.79 -1.49
CA ALA A 180 10.55 -10.54 -0.84
C ALA A 180 9.94 -9.52 -1.82
N LEU A 181 10.50 -9.41 -3.02
CA LEU A 181 10.00 -8.52 -4.07
C LEU A 181 8.61 -8.96 -4.57
N ALA A 182 8.42 -10.27 -4.75
CA ALA A 182 7.12 -10.86 -5.11
C ALA A 182 6.07 -10.62 -4.03
N ALA A 183 6.44 -10.75 -2.74
CA ALA A 183 5.56 -10.44 -1.62
C ALA A 183 5.15 -8.95 -1.60
N LEU A 184 6.08 -8.04 -1.87
CA LEU A 184 5.76 -6.62 -2.00
C LEU A 184 4.78 -6.36 -3.16
N ALA A 185 5.00 -6.98 -4.32
CA ALA A 185 4.09 -6.86 -5.46
C ALA A 185 2.69 -7.41 -5.12
N PHE A 186 2.63 -8.58 -4.48
CA PHE A 186 1.38 -9.19 -4.01
C PHE A 186 0.62 -8.27 -3.04
N LEU A 187 1.33 -7.65 -2.10
CA LEU A 187 0.76 -6.67 -1.17
C LEU A 187 0.22 -5.44 -1.91
N GLN A 188 0.88 -4.96 -2.98
CA GLN A 188 0.38 -3.83 -3.77
C GLN A 188 -0.90 -4.19 -4.53
N VAL A 189 -0.99 -5.38 -5.11
CA VAL A 189 -2.23 -5.88 -5.74
C VAL A 189 -3.35 -5.98 -4.70
N THR A 190 -3.06 -6.54 -3.54
CA THR A 190 -4.01 -6.64 -2.42
C THR A 190 -4.53 -5.26 -2.01
N ALA A 191 -3.63 -4.31 -1.77
CA ALA A 191 -3.98 -2.94 -1.38
C ALA A 191 -4.81 -2.22 -2.45
N SER A 192 -4.45 -2.40 -3.73
CA SER A 192 -5.21 -1.81 -4.85
C SER A 192 -6.65 -2.32 -4.88
N LEU A 193 -6.84 -3.63 -4.76
CA LEU A 193 -8.17 -4.23 -4.77
C LEU A 193 -9.00 -3.82 -3.58
N LEU A 194 -8.42 -3.85 -2.37
CA LEU A 194 -9.14 -3.44 -1.15
C LEU A 194 -9.55 -1.97 -1.21
N ASN A 195 -8.64 -1.10 -1.63
CA ASN A 195 -8.93 0.32 -1.74
C ASN A 195 -9.95 0.64 -2.85
N LEU A 196 -10.05 -0.18 -3.90
CA LEU A 196 -11.03 0.00 -4.98
C LEU A 196 -12.43 -0.54 -4.65
N LEU A 197 -12.60 -1.24 -3.54
CA LEU A 197 -13.93 -1.69 -3.13
C LEU A 197 -14.86 -0.49 -2.88
N PRO A 198 -16.11 -0.51 -3.35
CA PRO A 198 -17.07 0.59 -3.18
C PRO A 198 -17.65 0.62 -1.76
N VAL A 199 -16.79 0.51 -0.74
CA VAL A 199 -17.13 0.52 0.67
C VAL A 199 -16.96 1.94 1.23
N PRO A 200 -17.95 2.47 1.99
CA PRO A 200 -17.80 3.77 2.64
C PRO A 200 -16.51 3.86 3.46
N GLY A 201 -15.77 4.96 3.29
CA GLY A 201 -14.52 5.16 4.01
C GLY A 201 -13.27 4.59 3.34
N LEU A 202 -13.40 3.81 2.25
CA LEU A 202 -12.31 3.41 1.37
C LEU A 202 -12.27 4.31 0.12
N ASP A 203 -11.15 4.31 -0.60
CA ASP A 203 -10.97 5.12 -1.80
C ASP A 203 -12.02 4.80 -2.88
N GLY A 204 -12.30 3.53 -3.14
CA GLY A 204 -13.32 3.08 -4.08
C GLY A 204 -14.70 3.60 -3.72
N GLY A 205 -14.99 3.67 -2.43
CA GLY A 205 -16.17 4.32 -1.92
C GLY A 205 -16.20 5.80 -2.22
N ASN A 206 -15.11 6.49 -1.97
CA ASN A 206 -14.98 7.93 -2.22
C ASN A 206 -14.97 8.26 -3.73
N ILE A 207 -14.56 7.33 -4.61
CA ILE A 207 -14.70 7.46 -6.07
C ILE A 207 -16.18 7.53 -6.48
N VAL A 208 -17.03 6.69 -5.86
CA VAL A 208 -18.45 6.57 -6.22
C VAL A 208 -19.30 7.67 -5.56
N GLN A 209 -18.95 8.04 -4.33
CA GLN A 209 -19.73 8.95 -3.48
C GLN A 209 -20.20 10.24 -4.16
N PRO A 210 -19.39 10.99 -4.94
CA PRO A 210 -19.81 12.24 -5.58
C PRO A 210 -20.95 12.07 -6.59
N TRP A 211 -21.16 10.85 -7.08
CA TRP A 211 -22.16 10.52 -8.10
C TRP A 211 -23.50 10.08 -7.51
N LEU A 212 -23.54 9.80 -6.21
CA LEU A 212 -24.77 9.43 -5.51
C LEU A 212 -25.67 10.65 -5.34
N SER A 213 -26.98 10.42 -5.15
CA SER A 213 -27.90 11.48 -4.74
C SER A 213 -27.69 11.88 -3.28
N GLU A 214 -28.08 13.10 -2.89
CA GLU A 214 -27.83 13.62 -1.54
C GLU A 214 -28.25 12.69 -0.38
N PRO A 215 -29.42 12.01 -0.41
CA PRO A 215 -29.80 11.11 0.66
C PRO A 215 -28.82 9.94 0.82
N TYR A 216 -28.34 9.38 -0.30
CA TYR A 216 -27.37 8.30 -0.30
C TYR A 216 -25.97 8.77 0.12
N GLN A 217 -25.56 9.99 -0.26
CA GLN A 217 -24.30 10.57 0.22
C GLN A 217 -24.31 10.74 1.74
N ARG A 218 -25.44 11.18 2.33
CA ARG A 218 -25.57 11.30 3.79
C ARG A 218 -25.46 9.95 4.50
N ALA A 219 -26.17 8.94 3.99
CA ALA A 219 -26.07 7.57 4.51
C ALA A 219 -24.65 7.04 4.38
N TYR A 220 -24.01 7.27 3.24
CA TYR A 220 -22.64 6.84 2.97
C TYR A 220 -21.64 7.44 3.98
N ASN A 221 -21.73 8.74 4.23
CA ASN A 221 -20.92 9.45 5.22
C ASN A 221 -21.13 8.94 6.64
N LEU A 222 -22.35 8.50 6.98
CA LEU A 222 -22.66 7.93 8.27
C LEU A 222 -21.93 6.58 8.49
N PHE A 223 -21.80 5.79 7.41
CA PHE A 223 -21.14 4.47 7.46
C PHE A 223 -19.62 4.54 7.23
N ALA A 224 -19.08 5.63 6.67
CA ALA A 224 -17.66 5.77 6.36
C ALA A 224 -16.71 5.47 7.54
N PRO A 225 -16.98 5.90 8.80
CA PRO A 225 -16.12 5.54 9.94
C PRO A 225 -16.06 4.04 10.24
N TYR A 226 -17.04 3.28 9.77
CA TYR A 226 -17.16 1.83 10.02
C TYR A 226 -16.70 0.98 8.83
N GLY A 227 -16.35 1.60 7.70
CA GLY A 227 -16.00 0.90 6.47
C GLY A 227 -14.83 -0.06 6.66
N PHE A 228 -13.85 0.33 7.45
CA PHE A 228 -12.72 -0.53 7.79
C PHE A 228 -13.13 -1.77 8.60
N ILE A 229 -14.03 -1.60 9.57
CA ILE A 229 -14.58 -2.72 10.36
C ILE A 229 -15.39 -3.65 9.45
N LEU A 230 -16.20 -3.07 8.58
CA LEU A 230 -16.99 -3.85 7.60
C LEU A 230 -16.08 -4.68 6.70
N LEU A 231 -15.00 -4.09 6.18
CA LEU A 231 -14.00 -4.79 5.39
C LEU A 231 -13.40 -5.96 6.15
N PHE A 232 -13.01 -5.74 7.42
CA PHE A 232 -12.43 -6.77 8.26
C PHE A 232 -13.40 -7.93 8.50
N VAL A 233 -14.67 -7.63 8.80
CA VAL A 233 -15.73 -8.64 8.98
C VAL A 233 -15.97 -9.42 7.69
N LEU A 234 -15.98 -8.76 6.53
CA LEU A 234 -16.12 -9.42 5.23
C LEU A 234 -14.96 -10.39 4.96
N LEU A 235 -13.72 -9.97 5.19
CA LEU A 235 -12.53 -10.80 5.00
C LEU A 235 -12.41 -11.91 6.06
N TRP A 236 -13.07 -11.77 7.21
CA TRP A 236 -13.16 -12.85 8.22
C TRP A 236 -13.99 -14.04 7.73
N GLN A 237 -14.91 -13.82 6.79
CA GLN A 237 -15.70 -14.89 6.19
C GLN A 237 -14.83 -15.74 5.24
N SER A 238 -14.65 -17.01 5.59
CA SER A 238 -13.72 -17.91 4.89
C SER A 238 -13.94 -17.98 3.37
N LYS A 239 -15.19 -17.99 2.90
CA LYS A 239 -15.50 -18.02 1.46
C LYS A 239 -15.10 -16.72 0.77
N ILE A 240 -15.39 -15.56 1.38
CA ILE A 240 -15.03 -14.24 0.83
C ILE A 240 -13.51 -14.09 0.81
N ASN A 241 -12.84 -14.50 1.88
CA ASN A 241 -11.39 -14.51 1.98
C ASN A 241 -10.74 -15.32 0.86
N VAL A 242 -11.16 -16.59 0.67
CA VAL A 242 -10.65 -17.44 -0.41
C VAL A 242 -10.88 -16.81 -1.78
N TRP A 243 -12.08 -16.31 -2.04
CA TRP A 243 -12.40 -15.63 -3.30
C TRP A 243 -11.52 -14.41 -3.55
N PHE A 244 -11.35 -13.60 -2.52
CA PHE A 244 -10.53 -12.40 -2.59
C PHE A 244 -9.06 -12.73 -2.88
N PHE A 245 -8.45 -13.64 -2.14
CA PHE A 245 -7.05 -14.02 -2.36
C PHE A 245 -6.84 -14.81 -3.65
N THR A 246 -7.81 -15.59 -4.11
CA THR A 246 -7.77 -16.20 -5.46
C THR A 246 -7.72 -15.12 -6.54
N LEU A 247 -8.50 -14.04 -6.39
CA LEU A 247 -8.46 -12.91 -7.33
C LEU A 247 -7.11 -12.17 -7.27
N VAL A 248 -6.56 -11.95 -6.06
CA VAL A 248 -5.23 -11.32 -5.88
C VAL A 248 -4.16 -12.16 -6.57
N SER A 249 -4.13 -13.48 -6.34
CA SER A 249 -3.17 -14.40 -6.96
C SER A 249 -3.30 -14.39 -8.47
N TRP A 250 -4.52 -14.47 -8.99
CA TRP A 250 -4.75 -14.40 -10.45
C TRP A 250 -4.24 -13.09 -11.07
N LEU A 251 -4.52 -11.94 -10.44
CA LEU A 251 -4.02 -10.64 -10.91
C LEU A 251 -2.49 -10.53 -10.79
N SER A 252 -1.91 -11.06 -9.72
CA SER A 252 -0.45 -11.12 -9.55
C SER A 252 0.19 -11.94 -10.69
N GLY A 253 -0.39 -13.11 -11.01
CA GLY A 253 0.05 -13.93 -12.14
C GLY A 253 -0.08 -13.22 -13.49
N LEU A 254 -1.15 -12.43 -13.71
CA LEU A 254 -1.33 -11.66 -14.95
C LEU A 254 -0.22 -10.62 -15.17
N ILE A 255 0.31 -10.02 -14.11
CA ILE A 255 1.43 -9.07 -14.21
C ILE A 255 2.80 -9.76 -14.20
N GLY A 256 2.83 -11.09 -14.17
CA GLY A 256 4.05 -11.90 -14.25
C GLY A 256 4.70 -12.22 -12.91
N VAL A 257 4.08 -11.89 -11.79
CA VAL A 257 4.57 -12.26 -10.45
C VAL A 257 4.14 -13.70 -10.17
N PRO A 258 5.08 -14.63 -9.87
CA PRO A 258 4.71 -16.01 -9.55
C PRO A 258 3.90 -16.09 -8.25
N ASP A 259 2.71 -16.68 -8.29
CA ASP A 259 1.76 -16.72 -7.16
C ASP A 259 2.39 -17.27 -5.89
N SER A 260 3.09 -18.40 -6.01
CA SER A 260 3.75 -19.06 -4.88
C SER A 260 4.83 -18.19 -4.22
N MET A 261 5.57 -17.38 -4.98
CA MET A 261 6.64 -16.55 -4.43
C MET A 261 6.12 -15.46 -3.51
N GLY A 262 4.98 -14.85 -3.85
CA GLY A 262 4.36 -13.80 -3.00
C GLY A 262 3.97 -14.35 -1.64
N GLU A 263 3.29 -15.49 -1.61
CA GLU A 263 2.85 -16.16 -0.38
C GLU A 263 4.06 -16.65 0.45
N ILE A 264 5.06 -17.21 -0.20
CA ILE A 264 6.30 -17.66 0.43
C ILE A 264 7.03 -16.48 1.07
N GLY A 265 7.19 -15.37 0.38
CA GLY A 265 7.85 -14.19 0.93
C GLY A 265 7.12 -13.65 2.16
N LEU A 266 5.77 -13.66 2.17
CA LEU A 266 4.97 -13.30 3.34
C LEU A 266 5.08 -14.30 4.50
N ALA A 267 5.23 -15.57 4.23
CA ALA A 267 5.50 -16.58 5.25
C ALA A 267 6.92 -16.44 5.79
N TYR A 268 7.89 -16.27 4.90
CA TYR A 268 9.32 -16.21 5.21
C TYR A 268 9.71 -14.97 6.03
N MET A 269 9.04 -13.86 5.85
CA MET A 269 9.30 -12.66 6.65
C MET A 269 8.94 -12.82 8.13
N ARG A 270 8.14 -13.85 8.50
CA ARG A 270 7.71 -14.09 9.88
C ARG A 270 8.76 -14.85 10.66
N PHE A 271 9.94 -14.23 10.85
CA PHE A 271 11.09 -14.85 11.51
C PHE A 271 10.84 -15.30 12.96
N TRP A 272 9.75 -14.85 13.58
CA TRP A 272 9.30 -15.24 14.93
C TRP A 272 8.42 -16.49 14.95
N GLN A 273 7.99 -16.99 13.80
CA GLN A 273 7.28 -18.25 13.67
C GLN A 273 8.29 -19.33 13.28
N SER A 274 8.31 -20.43 14.01
CA SER A 274 8.97 -21.66 13.53
C SER A 274 8.16 -22.10 12.30
N LEU A 275 8.75 -21.95 11.14
CA LEU A 275 8.24 -22.52 9.90
C LEU A 275 8.59 -23.97 9.87
#